data_51c6fa06a5cf6286bd433a219307cf9f
#
_entry.id   51c6fa06a5cf6286bd433a219307cf9f
#
_cell.length_a   1.000
_cell.length_b   1.000
_cell.length_c   1.000
_cell.angle_alpha   90.00
_cell.angle_beta   90.00
_cell.angle_gamma   90.00
#
_symmetry.space_group_name_H-M   'P 1'
#
loop_
_entity.id
_entity.type
_entity.pdbx_description
1 polymer ?
#
loop_
_entity_poly.entity_id
_entity_poly.type
_entity_poly.pdbx_seq_one_letter_code
_entity_poly.pdbx_strand_id
1 'polypeptide(L)'
;MKKKICVITRHAIVNYGSFLQTYATQEIFNRYGYDTTILDYVRYDEEYRNVTELLLKKSNKWNKNFLTRLIYRIVQWPDHYICGRAFEKKRNKYLNLSERITDINKEKSKIPNADIYCTGSDQVWGEIGGDDIDPAYFLDFVANKKAKKVAFSASFGKSNYSEDRICKFSDLLKNYDYIT
;
A
#
# COMPACT_ATOMS: atom_id res chain seq x y z
N MET A 1 22.33 4.50 -18.79
CA MET A 1 21.78 4.08 -17.47
C MET A 1 20.32 3.71 -17.66
N LYS A 2 19.82 2.68 -16.97
CA LYS A 2 18.39 2.37 -16.96
C LYS A 2 17.63 3.45 -16.23
N LYS A 3 16.42 3.82 -16.72
CA LYS A 3 15.52 4.72 -15.98
C LYS A 3 15.00 4.03 -14.74
N LYS A 4 14.96 4.77 -13.63
CA LYS A 4 14.47 4.28 -12.33
C LYS A 4 12.97 4.51 -12.21
N ILE A 5 12.24 3.48 -11.79
CA ILE A 5 10.82 3.57 -11.47
C ILE A 5 10.56 3.13 -10.04
N CYS A 6 9.88 3.97 -9.27
CA CYS A 6 9.45 3.68 -7.91
C CYS A 6 7.95 3.44 -7.90
N VAL A 7 7.52 2.25 -7.51
CA VAL A 7 6.12 1.83 -7.51
C VAL A 7 5.56 1.81 -6.09
N ILE A 8 4.45 2.49 -5.86
CA ILE A 8 3.65 2.38 -4.64
C ILE A 8 2.41 1.56 -4.91
N THR A 9 2.16 0.55 -4.08
CA THR A 9 0.96 -0.31 -4.12
C THR A 9 0.75 -0.98 -2.77
N ARG A 10 -0.40 -1.65 -2.57
CA ARG A 10 -0.74 -2.32 -1.31
C ARG A 10 -0.07 -3.70 -1.18
N HIS A 11 1.25 -3.74 -1.23
CA HIS A 11 2.04 -4.97 -1.16
C HIS A 11 2.14 -5.58 0.25
N ALA A 12 1.84 -4.80 1.31
CA ALA A 12 2.08 -5.19 2.70
C ALA A 12 0.97 -6.07 3.30
N ILE A 13 -0.23 -6.03 2.76
CA ILE A 13 -1.36 -6.82 3.25
C ILE A 13 -1.14 -8.32 3.05
N VAL A 14 -1.67 -9.13 3.99
CA VAL A 14 -1.59 -10.59 3.93
C VAL A 14 -2.62 -11.10 2.91
N ASN A 15 -2.31 -10.92 1.63
CA ASN A 15 -3.17 -11.30 0.50
C ASN A 15 -2.32 -11.74 -0.69
N TYR A 16 -2.58 -12.94 -1.23
CA TYR A 16 -1.84 -13.46 -2.38
C TYR A 16 -2.05 -12.64 -3.65
N GLY A 17 -3.25 -12.12 -3.87
CA GLY A 17 -3.55 -11.27 -5.02
C GLY A 17 -2.70 -10.01 -5.03
N SER A 18 -2.65 -9.29 -3.91
CA SER A 18 -1.85 -8.07 -3.77
C SER A 18 -0.35 -8.34 -3.89
N PHE A 19 0.13 -9.46 -3.35
CA PHE A 19 1.53 -9.86 -3.52
C PHE A 19 1.85 -10.18 -4.99
N LEU A 20 1.04 -11.01 -5.65
CA LEU A 20 1.29 -11.45 -7.03
C LEU A 20 1.19 -10.29 -8.02
N GLN A 21 0.20 -9.39 -7.86
CA GLN A 21 0.10 -8.21 -8.72
C GLN A 21 1.31 -7.27 -8.56
N THR A 22 1.80 -7.08 -7.31
CA THR A 22 3.01 -6.28 -7.07
C THR A 22 4.23 -6.89 -7.75
N TYR A 23 4.42 -8.21 -7.59
CA TYR A 23 5.49 -8.95 -8.25
C TYR A 23 5.39 -8.87 -9.78
N ALA A 24 4.19 -9.07 -10.34
CA ALA A 24 3.96 -8.96 -11.78
C ALA A 24 4.26 -7.55 -12.30
N THR A 25 3.85 -6.51 -11.57
CA THR A 25 4.15 -5.12 -11.93
C THR A 25 5.65 -4.86 -11.96
N GLN A 26 6.38 -5.31 -10.95
CA GLN A 26 7.84 -5.21 -10.88
C GLN A 26 8.48 -5.91 -12.10
N GLU A 27 8.08 -7.16 -12.40
CA GLU A 27 8.64 -7.93 -13.49
C GLU A 27 8.33 -7.33 -14.87
N ILE A 28 7.13 -6.79 -15.06
CA ILE A 28 6.74 -6.08 -16.30
C ILE A 28 7.69 -4.90 -16.51
N PHE A 29 7.85 -4.01 -15.54
CA PHE A 29 8.73 -2.85 -15.71
C PHE A 29 10.20 -3.23 -15.87
N ASN A 30 10.68 -4.25 -15.16
CA ASN A 30 12.04 -4.78 -15.36
C ASN A 30 12.25 -5.30 -16.79
N ARG A 31 11.26 -6.02 -17.37
CA ARG A 31 11.31 -6.52 -18.76
C ARG A 31 11.31 -5.38 -19.78
N TYR A 32 10.64 -4.26 -19.48
CA TYR A 32 10.70 -3.05 -20.30
C TYR A 32 11.97 -2.22 -20.09
N GLY A 33 12.92 -2.71 -19.30
CA GLY A 33 14.24 -2.11 -19.15
C GLY A 33 14.35 -1.06 -18.07
N TYR A 34 13.35 -0.92 -17.21
CA TYR A 34 13.43 -0.06 -16.02
C TYR A 34 14.22 -0.73 -14.88
N ASP A 35 14.75 0.07 -13.98
CA ASP A 35 15.24 -0.35 -12.66
C ASP A 35 14.12 -0.09 -11.66
N THR A 36 13.40 -1.16 -11.29
CA THR A 36 12.14 -1.06 -10.55
C THR A 36 12.36 -1.26 -9.06
N THR A 37 11.91 -0.30 -8.25
CA THR A 37 11.86 -0.40 -6.79
C THR A 37 10.42 -0.28 -6.32
N ILE A 38 9.99 -1.18 -5.44
CA ILE A 38 8.70 -1.10 -4.75
C ILE A 38 8.89 -0.28 -3.48
N LEU A 39 8.14 0.80 -3.32
CA LEU A 39 8.15 1.61 -2.10
C LEU A 39 7.58 0.81 -0.95
N ASP A 40 8.40 0.46 0.05
CA ASP A 40 7.94 -0.31 1.23
C ASP A 40 7.15 0.60 2.19
N TYR A 41 6.07 1.19 1.67
CA TYR A 41 5.12 1.97 2.44
C TYR A 41 4.12 1.02 3.12
N VAL A 42 4.18 0.94 4.44
CA VAL A 42 3.36 0.04 5.25
C VAL A 42 2.54 0.85 6.23
N ARG A 43 1.25 0.97 5.97
CA ARG A 43 0.30 1.65 6.85
C ARG A 43 0.15 0.89 8.17
N TYR A 44 -0.22 1.62 9.22
CA TYR A 44 -0.47 1.02 10.54
C TYR A 44 -1.51 -0.11 10.51
N ASP A 45 -2.55 0.04 9.70
CA ASP A 45 -3.63 -0.94 9.56
C ASP A 45 -3.29 -2.11 8.62
N GLU A 46 -2.20 -2.02 7.85
CA GLU A 46 -1.69 -3.09 7.00
C GLU A 46 -0.53 -3.87 7.64
N GLU A 47 0.06 -3.34 8.71
CA GLU A 47 1.08 -4.05 9.47
C GLU A 47 0.45 -5.25 10.20
N TYR A 48 0.85 -6.47 9.82
CA TYR A 48 0.26 -7.71 10.34
C TYR A 48 0.33 -7.85 11.86
N ARG A 49 1.29 -7.20 12.51
CA ARG A 49 1.42 -7.17 13.97
C ARG A 49 0.27 -6.46 14.66
N ASN A 50 -0.39 -5.55 13.95
CA ASN A 50 -1.50 -4.74 14.45
C ASN A 50 -2.88 -5.34 14.13
N VAL A 51 -2.96 -6.29 13.19
CA VAL A 51 -4.23 -6.85 12.68
C VAL A 51 -5.10 -7.40 13.79
N THR A 52 -4.55 -8.18 14.71
CA THR A 52 -5.32 -8.77 15.82
C THR A 52 -6.00 -7.70 16.69
N GLU A 53 -5.27 -6.65 17.05
CA GLU A 53 -5.81 -5.55 17.88
C GLU A 53 -6.84 -4.71 17.12
N LEU A 54 -6.60 -4.48 15.82
CA LEU A 54 -7.54 -3.74 14.98
C LEU A 54 -8.87 -4.49 14.81
N LEU A 55 -8.81 -5.79 14.54
CA LEU A 55 -9.98 -6.64 14.43
C LEU A 55 -10.72 -6.77 15.77
N LEU A 56 -9.98 -6.92 16.88
CA LEU A 56 -10.55 -6.94 18.21
C LEU A 56 -11.32 -5.66 18.53
N LYS A 57 -10.76 -4.49 18.23
CA LYS A 57 -11.42 -3.19 18.43
C LYS A 57 -12.72 -3.06 17.65
N LYS A 58 -12.78 -3.61 16.43
CA LYS A 58 -13.98 -3.61 15.57
C LYS A 58 -15.03 -4.64 16.00
N SER A 59 -14.68 -5.60 16.85
CA SER A 59 -15.57 -6.71 17.20
C SER A 59 -16.45 -6.40 18.43
N ASN A 60 -17.75 -6.22 18.25
CA ASN A 60 -18.70 -6.08 19.36
C ASN A 60 -18.77 -7.34 20.25
N LYS A 61 -18.49 -8.52 19.70
CA LYS A 61 -18.54 -9.79 20.42
C LYS A 61 -17.34 -9.98 21.33
N TRP A 62 -16.13 -9.74 20.82
CA TRP A 62 -14.88 -10.05 21.52
C TRP A 62 -14.34 -8.89 22.34
N ASN A 63 -14.78 -7.67 22.08
CA ASN A 63 -14.34 -6.48 22.79
C ASN A 63 -15.19 -6.13 24.04
N LYS A 64 -15.98 -7.07 24.57
CA LYS A 64 -16.91 -6.83 25.69
C LYS A 64 -16.23 -6.69 27.04
N ASN A 65 -15.31 -7.60 27.38
CA ASN A 65 -14.66 -7.64 28.69
C ASN A 65 -13.19 -8.15 28.54
N PHE A 66 -12.45 -8.09 29.65
CA PHE A 66 -11.05 -8.50 29.69
C PHE A 66 -10.85 -9.95 29.26
N LEU A 67 -11.70 -10.88 29.74
CA LEU A 67 -11.55 -12.31 29.47
C LEU A 67 -11.75 -12.64 27.98
N THR A 68 -12.79 -12.10 27.36
CA THR A 68 -13.04 -12.29 25.92
C THR A 68 -11.93 -11.71 25.05
N ARG A 69 -11.37 -10.54 25.42
CA ARG A 69 -10.21 -9.96 24.74
C ARG A 69 -8.97 -10.85 24.84
N LEU A 70 -8.73 -11.39 26.04
CA LEU A 70 -7.58 -12.28 26.28
C LEU A 70 -7.68 -13.56 25.44
N ILE A 71 -8.85 -14.21 25.45
CA ILE A 71 -9.11 -15.41 24.65
C ILE A 71 -8.91 -15.10 23.15
N TYR A 72 -9.46 -14.00 22.65
CA TYR A 72 -9.30 -13.60 21.25
C TYR A 72 -7.82 -13.44 20.86
N ARG A 73 -7.02 -12.76 21.71
CA ARG A 73 -5.58 -12.58 21.46
C ARG A 73 -4.84 -13.91 21.43
N ILE A 74 -5.08 -14.79 22.41
CA ILE A 74 -4.41 -16.10 22.48
C ILE A 74 -4.73 -16.95 21.24
N VAL A 75 -5.96 -16.90 20.73
CA VAL A 75 -6.38 -17.72 19.59
C VAL A 75 -5.99 -17.11 18.25
N GLN A 76 -6.16 -15.80 18.07
CA GLN A 76 -6.02 -15.17 16.77
C GLN A 76 -4.62 -14.60 16.49
N TRP A 77 -3.93 -14.12 17.53
CA TRP A 77 -2.63 -13.49 17.34
C TRP A 77 -1.57 -14.43 16.76
N PRO A 78 -1.44 -15.70 17.18
CA PRO A 78 -0.45 -16.60 16.59
C PRO A 78 -0.66 -16.83 15.10
N ASP A 79 -1.90 -16.99 14.66
CA ASP A 79 -2.23 -17.21 13.24
C ASP A 79 -1.90 -15.96 12.41
N HIS A 80 -2.38 -14.77 12.81
CA HIS A 80 -2.07 -13.52 12.13
C HIS A 80 -0.56 -13.25 12.08
N TYR A 81 0.16 -13.56 13.17
CA TYR A 81 1.60 -13.35 13.23
C TYR A 81 2.37 -14.32 12.31
N ILE A 82 2.03 -15.61 12.36
CA ILE A 82 2.70 -16.64 11.53
C ILE A 82 2.47 -16.37 10.05
N CYS A 83 1.21 -16.15 9.66
CA CYS A 83 0.85 -15.82 8.28
C CYS A 83 1.52 -14.52 7.82
N GLY A 84 1.42 -13.46 8.62
CA GLY A 84 2.03 -12.16 8.30
C GLY A 84 3.54 -12.26 8.12
N ARG A 85 4.24 -12.97 9.02
CA ARG A 85 5.68 -13.19 8.91
C ARG A 85 6.07 -14.02 7.68
N ALA A 86 5.25 -15.00 7.30
CA ALA A 86 5.48 -15.77 6.09
C ALA A 86 5.35 -14.90 4.84
N PHE A 87 4.35 -14.02 4.78
CA PHE A 87 4.20 -13.04 3.70
C PHE A 87 5.35 -12.03 3.68
N GLU A 88 5.75 -11.48 4.82
CA GLU A 88 6.89 -10.57 4.93
C GLU A 88 8.18 -11.21 4.39
N LYS A 89 8.44 -12.47 4.76
CA LYS A 89 9.59 -13.24 4.23
C LYS A 89 9.54 -13.38 2.70
N LYS A 90 8.35 -13.63 2.14
CA LYS A 90 8.18 -13.72 0.68
C LYS A 90 8.35 -12.37 0.00
N ARG A 91 7.79 -11.29 0.54
CA ARG A 91 8.01 -9.94 0.02
C ARG A 91 9.48 -9.60 -0.05
N ASN A 92 10.20 -9.78 1.05
CA ASN A 92 11.65 -9.50 1.13
C ASN A 92 12.49 -10.37 0.18
N LYS A 93 11.99 -11.55 -0.19
CA LYS A 93 12.68 -12.45 -1.12
C LYS A 93 12.46 -12.10 -2.59
N TYR A 94 11.27 -11.67 -2.96
CA TYR A 94 10.85 -11.55 -4.37
C TYR A 94 10.66 -10.12 -4.85
N LEU A 95 10.48 -9.16 -3.94
CA LEU A 95 10.32 -7.76 -4.28
C LEU A 95 11.60 -6.99 -4.00
N ASN A 96 11.95 -6.08 -4.91
CA ASN A 96 13.00 -5.09 -4.70
C ASN A 96 12.41 -3.93 -3.88
N LEU A 97 12.39 -4.07 -2.56
CA LEU A 97 11.80 -3.12 -1.63
C LEU A 97 12.76 -1.98 -1.30
N SER A 98 12.24 -0.77 -1.16
CA SER A 98 12.96 0.35 -0.54
C SER A 98 13.15 0.14 0.97
N GLU A 99 13.77 1.11 1.66
CA GLU A 99 13.64 1.19 3.11
C GLU A 99 12.16 1.30 3.51
N ARG A 100 11.81 0.68 4.66
CA ARG A 100 10.44 0.73 5.18
C ARG A 100 10.05 2.13 5.62
N ILE A 101 8.87 2.55 5.19
CA ILE A 101 8.23 3.82 5.53
C ILE A 101 6.87 3.52 6.16
N THR A 102 6.59 4.14 7.30
CA THR A 102 5.30 4.02 8.00
C THR A 102 4.53 5.35 8.01
N ASP A 103 5.25 6.46 7.89
CA ASP A 103 4.69 7.81 7.75
C ASP A 103 5.43 8.55 6.64
N ILE A 104 4.81 8.61 5.47
CA ILE A 104 5.47 9.15 4.27
C ILE A 104 5.83 10.63 4.40
N ASN A 105 5.11 11.38 5.24
CA ASN A 105 5.37 12.80 5.44
C ASN A 105 6.58 13.06 6.34
N LYS A 106 6.81 12.19 7.33
CA LYS A 106 7.93 12.29 8.27
C LYS A 106 9.21 11.65 7.72
N GLU A 107 9.08 10.63 6.87
CA GLU A 107 10.18 9.78 6.43
C GLU A 107 10.55 10.02 4.95
N LYS A 108 10.36 11.25 4.45
CA LYS A 108 10.63 11.62 3.04
C LYS A 108 12.04 11.29 2.57
N SER A 109 13.03 11.30 3.45
CA SER A 109 14.43 10.97 3.12
C SER A 109 14.63 9.51 2.72
N LYS A 110 13.73 8.60 3.09
CA LYS A 110 13.76 7.18 2.71
C LYS A 110 13.13 6.89 1.35
N ILE A 111 12.45 7.88 0.75
CA ILE A 111 11.82 7.70 -0.56
C ILE A 111 12.92 7.62 -1.62
N PRO A 112 12.98 6.55 -2.42
CA PRO A 112 13.96 6.42 -3.49
C PRO A 112 13.84 7.55 -4.51
N ASN A 113 14.97 8.11 -4.94
CA ASN A 113 14.97 9.03 -6.07
C ASN A 113 14.76 8.25 -7.37
N ALA A 114 13.72 8.59 -8.12
CA ALA A 114 13.33 7.92 -9.35
C ALA A 114 12.98 8.92 -10.46
N ASP A 115 13.12 8.47 -11.70
CA ASP A 115 12.70 9.21 -12.89
C ASP A 115 11.18 9.17 -13.07
N ILE A 116 10.57 8.07 -12.59
CA ILE A 116 9.13 7.80 -12.66
C ILE A 116 8.65 7.30 -11.30
N TYR A 117 7.56 7.88 -10.82
CA TYR A 117 6.80 7.33 -9.69
C TYR A 117 5.49 6.77 -10.23
N CYS A 118 5.17 5.55 -9.81
CA CYS A 118 4.03 4.81 -10.35
C CYS A 118 3.11 4.34 -9.23
N THR A 119 1.81 4.65 -9.34
CA THR A 119 0.79 3.98 -8.54
C THR A 119 0.47 2.65 -9.22
N GLY A 120 0.75 1.54 -8.53
CA GLY A 120 0.61 0.20 -9.09
C GLY A 120 -0.81 -0.35 -9.01
N SER A 121 -0.99 -1.46 -9.68
CA SER A 121 -2.24 -2.21 -9.79
C SER A 121 -2.74 -2.67 -8.41
N ASP A 122 -3.81 -2.12 -7.93
CA ASP A 122 -4.65 -2.56 -6.80
C ASP A 122 -5.76 -1.52 -6.57
N GLN A 123 -6.64 -1.75 -5.59
CA GLN A 123 -7.66 -0.81 -5.13
C GLN A 123 -7.03 0.24 -4.18
N VAL A 124 -6.13 1.06 -4.72
CA VAL A 124 -5.31 2.00 -3.94
C VAL A 124 -5.90 3.40 -3.85
N TRP A 125 -6.85 3.74 -4.73
CA TRP A 125 -7.48 5.05 -4.77
C TRP A 125 -8.80 5.14 -4.01
N GLY A 126 -9.26 4.01 -3.44
CA GLY A 126 -10.48 3.97 -2.63
C GLY A 126 -10.25 4.36 -1.17
N GLU A 127 -11.29 4.13 -0.39
CA GLU A 127 -11.26 4.28 1.07
C GLU A 127 -10.52 3.09 1.68
N ILE A 128 -9.28 3.32 2.12
CA ILE A 128 -8.41 2.30 2.65
C ILE A 128 -8.42 2.36 4.18
N GLY A 129 -8.72 1.22 4.81
CA GLY A 129 -8.64 1.10 6.28
C GLY A 129 -9.74 1.80 7.07
N GLY A 130 -10.76 2.31 6.41
CA GLY A 130 -11.86 3.08 6.99
C GLY A 130 -12.47 4.03 5.97
N ASP A 131 -12.72 5.27 6.36
CA ASP A 131 -13.45 6.22 5.53
C ASP A 131 -12.54 7.28 4.89
N ASP A 132 -11.22 7.09 4.85
CA ASP A 132 -10.34 8.14 4.37
C ASP A 132 -9.48 7.73 3.17
N ILE A 133 -9.14 8.75 2.36
CA ILE A 133 -8.28 8.66 1.19
C ILE A 133 -6.84 8.83 1.68
N ASP A 134 -5.95 7.94 1.27
CA ASP A 134 -4.54 8.10 1.54
C ASP A 134 -3.82 8.81 0.38
N PRO A 135 -3.40 10.07 0.54
CA PRO A 135 -2.75 10.84 -0.53
C PRO A 135 -1.44 10.23 -1.03
N ALA A 136 -0.81 9.37 -0.25
CA ALA A 136 0.41 8.66 -0.65
C ALA A 136 0.19 7.86 -1.93
N TYR A 137 -0.94 7.16 -2.05
CA TYR A 137 -1.28 6.39 -3.25
C TYR A 137 -1.66 7.25 -4.47
N PHE A 138 -1.77 8.56 -4.29
CA PHE A 138 -1.92 9.55 -5.37
C PHE A 138 -0.60 10.27 -5.69
N LEU A 139 0.52 9.78 -5.17
CA LEU A 139 1.85 10.35 -5.40
C LEU A 139 1.99 11.81 -4.95
N ASP A 140 1.24 12.21 -3.92
CA ASP A 140 1.26 13.57 -3.38
C ASP A 140 2.62 13.93 -2.74
N PHE A 141 3.33 12.92 -2.25
CA PHE A 141 4.66 13.07 -1.65
C PHE A 141 5.76 13.42 -2.66
N VAL A 142 5.52 13.28 -3.96
CA VAL A 142 6.53 13.48 -5.00
C VAL A 142 6.74 14.96 -5.25
N ALA A 143 7.80 15.52 -4.68
CA ALA A 143 8.17 16.93 -4.84
C ALA A 143 9.00 17.22 -6.11
N ASN A 144 9.64 16.21 -6.69
CA ASN A 144 10.47 16.39 -7.89
C ASN A 144 9.62 16.62 -9.14
N LYS A 145 9.54 17.88 -9.59
CA LYS A 145 8.78 18.27 -10.78
C LYS A 145 9.29 17.69 -12.12
N LYS A 146 10.52 17.14 -12.13
CA LYS A 146 11.09 16.50 -13.32
C LYS A 146 10.72 15.02 -13.43
N ALA A 147 10.33 14.39 -12.31
CA ALA A 147 9.90 13.01 -12.31
C ALA A 147 8.49 12.88 -12.87
N LYS A 148 8.26 11.85 -13.65
CA LYS A 148 6.92 11.54 -14.18
C LYS A 148 6.09 10.82 -13.11
N LYS A 149 4.79 11.18 -13.04
CA LYS A 149 3.80 10.52 -12.19
C LYS A 149 2.85 9.72 -13.07
N VAL A 150 2.83 8.40 -12.88
CA VAL A 150 2.01 7.52 -13.71
C VAL A 150 1.16 6.59 -12.85
N ALA A 151 0.04 6.12 -13.39
CA ALA A 151 -0.73 5.05 -12.78
C ALA A 151 -0.82 3.87 -13.73
N PHE A 152 -0.58 2.68 -13.19
CA PHE A 152 -0.65 1.42 -13.93
C PHE A 152 -1.71 0.51 -13.30
N SER A 153 -2.88 0.44 -13.93
CA SER A 153 -4.03 -0.38 -13.48
C SER A 153 -4.46 -0.12 -12.02
N ALA A 154 -4.33 1.09 -11.54
CA ALA A 154 -4.84 1.48 -10.24
C ALA A 154 -6.37 1.62 -10.28
N SER A 155 -7.05 1.32 -9.17
CA SER A 155 -8.51 1.37 -9.13
C SER A 155 -9.05 1.92 -7.81
N PHE A 156 -10.33 2.32 -7.85
CA PHE A 156 -11.05 2.83 -6.68
C PHE A 156 -11.70 1.72 -5.84
N GLY A 157 -11.91 0.53 -6.41
CA GLY A 157 -12.55 -0.60 -5.73
C GLY A 157 -14.07 -0.51 -5.56
N LYS A 158 -14.66 0.67 -5.74
CA LYS A 158 -16.12 0.92 -5.72
C LYS A 158 -16.50 1.73 -6.95
N SER A 159 -17.77 1.65 -7.35
CA SER A 159 -18.33 2.45 -8.46
C SER A 159 -19.02 3.73 -8.00
N ASN A 160 -19.45 3.80 -6.75
CA ASN A 160 -20.24 4.92 -6.24
C ASN A 160 -19.54 5.61 -5.07
N TYR A 161 -19.34 6.91 -5.21
CA TYR A 161 -18.78 7.80 -4.19
C TYR A 161 -19.63 9.07 -4.09
N SER A 162 -19.59 9.76 -2.95
CA SER A 162 -20.20 11.07 -2.78
C SER A 162 -19.53 12.11 -3.67
N GLU A 163 -20.23 13.18 -4.04
CA GLU A 163 -19.71 14.26 -4.86
C GLU A 163 -18.42 14.88 -4.27
N ASP A 164 -18.37 15.09 -2.95
CA ASP A 164 -17.19 15.59 -2.27
C ASP A 164 -15.97 14.67 -2.44
N ARG A 165 -16.19 13.36 -2.45
CA ARG A 165 -15.12 12.38 -2.69
C ARG A 165 -14.66 12.41 -4.14
N ILE A 166 -15.58 12.52 -5.08
CA ILE A 166 -15.27 12.63 -6.51
C ILE A 166 -14.44 13.89 -6.78
N CYS A 167 -14.79 15.02 -6.17
CA CYS A 167 -13.99 16.26 -6.27
C CYS A 167 -12.57 16.06 -5.75
N LYS A 168 -12.40 15.45 -4.57
CA LYS A 168 -11.06 15.17 -4.00
C LYS A 168 -10.24 14.24 -4.91
N PHE A 169 -10.84 13.17 -5.43
CA PHE A 169 -10.17 12.29 -6.38
C PHE A 169 -9.74 13.04 -7.64
N SER A 170 -10.64 13.84 -8.21
CA SER A 170 -10.35 14.64 -9.41
C SER A 170 -9.14 15.55 -9.19
N ASP A 171 -9.06 16.23 -8.04
CA ASP A 171 -7.93 17.11 -7.75
C ASP A 171 -6.61 16.35 -7.58
N LEU A 172 -6.63 15.19 -6.92
CA LEU A 172 -5.44 14.36 -6.75
C LEU A 172 -4.96 13.76 -8.09
N LEU A 173 -5.90 13.35 -8.95
CA LEU A 173 -5.59 12.75 -10.26
C LEU A 173 -5.02 13.74 -11.28
N LYS A 174 -5.28 15.04 -11.14
CA LYS A 174 -4.68 16.08 -12.00
C LYS A 174 -3.15 16.10 -11.98
N ASN A 175 -2.55 15.54 -10.92
CA ASN A 175 -1.10 15.50 -10.77
C ASN A 175 -0.42 14.41 -11.61
N TYR A 176 -1.18 13.51 -12.25
CA TYR A 176 -0.62 12.43 -13.06
C TYR A 176 -0.32 12.88 -14.48
N ASP A 177 0.82 12.43 -15.01
CA ASP A 177 1.15 12.58 -16.42
C ASP A 177 0.42 11.55 -17.30
N TYR A 178 0.25 10.30 -16.78
CA TYR A 178 -0.42 9.21 -17.50
C TYR A 178 -1.18 8.31 -16.53
N ILE A 179 -2.37 7.89 -16.92
CA ILE A 179 -3.23 6.94 -16.21
C ILE A 179 -3.67 5.87 -17.20
N THR A 180 -3.48 4.57 -16.85
CA THR A 180 -3.90 3.41 -17.67
C THR A 180 -4.92 2.56 -16.92
#